data_03468a6b9b55f35f1628d235d251ca8a
#
_entry.id   03468a6b9b55f35f1628d235d251ca8a
#
_cell.length_a   1.000
_cell.length_b   1.000
_cell.length_c   1.000
_cell.angle_alpha   90.00
_cell.angle_beta   90.00
_cell.angle_gamma   90.00
#
_symmetry.space_group_name_H-M   'P 1'
#
loop_
_entity.id
_entity.type
_entity.pdbx_description
1 polymer ?
#
loop_
_entity_poly.entity_id
_entity_poly.type
_entity_poly.pdbx_seq_one_letter_code
_entity_poly.pdbx_strand_id
1 'polypeptide(L)'
;MTGGPFFLVDAVPAPGPFLLDGPEGRHASSVRRLHVGELLVLADGRGDTADAVVREVGRGELTVDVGPAAHLEPPSLRVTIVQALPKGDRGELAVDLATEAGVDEIVPWTASRCVTRWTGDRVDHGLARWRSAAREAAKQSRRPYVPQVREPAATDAVAALVRGAAAALILHEAARVSLTGPTLPDSGDLVLVVGPEGGITDDELAQFRAAGAQAVRLGPEVLRASTAGAVALGALGVLTGRWAERQGGVPEWPGGGPDWPDGGLGSPGGGQESPGGGQE
;
A
#
# COMPACT_ATOMS: atom_id res chain seq x y z
N MET A 1 -0.66 9.71 -13.92
CA MET A 1 0.68 9.15 -13.59
C MET A 1 1.32 8.68 -14.89
N THR A 2 2.41 9.30 -15.27
CA THR A 2 3.32 8.73 -16.26
C THR A 2 3.74 7.36 -15.74
N GLY A 3 3.56 6.32 -16.54
CA GLY A 3 3.58 4.93 -16.06
C GLY A 3 4.95 4.33 -15.69
N GLY A 4 5.89 5.14 -15.20
CA GLY A 4 7.23 4.69 -14.83
C GLY A 4 7.28 3.87 -13.53
N PRO A 5 8.33 3.05 -13.34
CA PRO A 5 8.58 2.32 -12.10
C PRO A 5 8.95 3.30 -10.97
N PHE A 6 8.57 2.93 -9.73
CA PHE A 6 8.89 3.68 -8.51
C PHE A 6 10.21 3.22 -7.90
N PHE A 7 11.02 4.19 -7.46
CA PHE A 7 12.24 3.97 -6.70
C PHE A 7 12.21 4.81 -5.43
N LEU A 8 12.54 4.20 -4.30
CA LEU A 8 12.49 4.87 -3.01
C LEU A 8 13.87 5.44 -2.65
N VAL A 9 13.89 6.75 -2.43
CA VAL A 9 15.06 7.51 -1.97
C VAL A 9 14.84 8.05 -0.56
N ASP A 10 15.90 8.44 0.15
CA ASP A 10 15.79 9.00 1.50
C ASP A 10 15.06 10.35 1.52
N ALA A 11 15.26 11.14 0.49
CA ALA A 11 14.54 12.38 0.20
C ALA A 11 14.50 12.61 -1.30
N VAL A 12 13.38 13.13 -1.80
CA VAL A 12 13.26 13.50 -3.21
C VAL A 12 14.24 14.64 -3.49
N PRO A 13 15.17 14.48 -4.46
CA PRO A 13 16.16 15.50 -4.74
C PRO A 13 15.54 16.74 -5.42
N ALA A 14 16.25 17.87 -5.36
CA ALA A 14 15.88 19.05 -6.12
C ALA A 14 15.91 18.80 -7.63
N PRO A 15 15.16 19.57 -8.44
CA PRO A 15 15.18 19.44 -9.89
C PRO A 15 16.60 19.53 -10.49
N GLY A 16 16.91 18.66 -11.44
CA GLY A 16 18.19 18.57 -12.12
C GLY A 16 18.82 17.17 -12.07
N PRO A 17 20.11 17.04 -12.39
CA PRO A 17 20.79 15.77 -12.45
C PRO A 17 20.95 15.14 -11.05
N PHE A 18 20.62 13.86 -10.93
CA PHE A 18 20.73 13.06 -9.72
C PHE A 18 21.29 11.68 -10.05
N LEU A 19 22.21 11.20 -9.21
CA LEU A 19 22.75 9.84 -9.30
C LEU A 19 21.93 8.89 -8.43
N LEU A 20 21.17 8.00 -9.07
CA LEU A 20 20.47 6.90 -8.40
C LEU A 20 21.41 5.70 -8.31
N ASP A 21 21.98 5.48 -7.15
CA ASP A 21 22.97 4.42 -6.86
C ASP A 21 22.45 3.40 -5.83
N GLY A 22 23.36 2.66 -5.22
CA GLY A 22 23.03 1.71 -4.16
C GLY A 22 22.11 0.59 -4.59
N PRO A 23 21.20 0.12 -3.69
CA PRO A 23 20.23 -0.93 -4.00
C PRO A 23 19.24 -0.52 -5.10
N GLU A 24 18.77 0.71 -5.06
CA GLU A 24 17.78 1.23 -6.03
C GLU A 24 18.42 1.42 -7.42
N GLY A 25 19.64 1.95 -7.51
CA GLY A 25 20.37 2.04 -8.78
C GLY A 25 20.66 0.67 -9.40
N ARG A 26 21.03 -0.33 -8.57
CA ARG A 26 21.19 -1.71 -9.05
C ARG A 26 19.86 -2.31 -9.51
N HIS A 27 18.77 -2.06 -8.78
CA HIS A 27 17.44 -2.52 -9.19
C HIS A 27 17.05 -1.90 -10.53
N ALA A 28 17.24 -0.59 -10.68
CA ALA A 28 16.89 0.14 -11.90
C ALA A 28 17.70 -0.31 -13.12
N SER A 29 19.03 -0.40 -12.98
CA SER A 29 19.94 -0.70 -14.10
C SER A 29 20.01 -2.19 -14.45
N SER A 30 20.01 -3.09 -13.46
CA SER A 30 20.30 -4.51 -13.66
C SER A 30 19.05 -5.38 -13.68
N VAL A 31 18.03 -5.08 -12.84
CA VAL A 31 16.79 -5.85 -12.75
C VAL A 31 15.73 -5.30 -13.70
N ARG A 32 15.40 -4.01 -13.57
CA ARG A 32 14.46 -3.33 -14.47
C ARG A 32 15.05 -3.03 -15.84
N ARG A 33 16.37 -2.92 -15.94
CA ARG A 33 17.12 -2.66 -17.17
C ARG A 33 16.62 -1.41 -17.90
N LEU A 34 16.46 -0.33 -17.14
CA LEU A 34 16.02 0.95 -17.69
C LEU A 34 17.04 1.49 -18.69
N HIS A 35 16.55 2.15 -19.75
CA HIS A 35 17.33 2.73 -20.81
C HIS A 35 17.26 4.25 -20.78
N VAL A 36 18.22 4.91 -21.44
CA VAL A 36 18.21 6.36 -21.62
C VAL A 36 16.91 6.82 -22.28
N GLY A 37 16.29 7.86 -21.73
CA GLY A 37 15.02 8.40 -22.15
C GLY A 37 13.79 7.80 -21.45
N GLU A 38 13.94 6.70 -20.72
CA GLU A 38 12.82 6.11 -19.97
C GLU A 38 12.47 6.93 -18.74
N LEU A 39 11.17 6.92 -18.41
CA LEU A 39 10.62 7.61 -17.25
C LEU A 39 10.63 6.70 -16.02
N LEU A 40 10.89 7.30 -14.87
CA LEU A 40 10.75 6.70 -13.56
C LEU A 40 10.21 7.73 -12.55
N VAL A 41 9.79 7.26 -11.39
CA VAL A 41 9.36 8.13 -10.27
C VAL A 41 10.28 7.89 -9.09
N LEU A 42 10.83 8.97 -8.54
CA LEU A 42 11.50 8.98 -7.25
C LEU A 42 10.48 9.32 -6.18
N ALA A 43 10.45 8.58 -5.08
CA ALA A 43 9.56 8.82 -3.96
C ALA A 43 10.32 8.65 -2.63
N ASP A 44 9.96 9.42 -1.61
CA ASP A 44 10.58 9.32 -0.29
C ASP A 44 9.84 8.37 0.68
N GLY A 45 8.68 7.85 0.24
CA GLY A 45 7.82 7.01 1.06
C GLY A 45 7.02 7.77 2.12
N ARG A 46 7.04 9.12 2.07
CA ARG A 46 6.35 10.04 3.00
C ARG A 46 5.42 11.03 2.31
N GLY A 47 5.17 10.82 1.01
CA GLY A 47 4.27 11.62 0.20
C GLY A 47 4.96 12.46 -0.86
N ASP A 48 6.25 12.72 -0.74
CA ASP A 48 7.00 13.45 -1.77
C ASP A 48 7.35 12.53 -2.93
N THR A 49 7.12 13.02 -4.15
CA THR A 49 7.45 12.33 -5.40
C THR A 49 7.99 13.30 -6.43
N ALA A 50 8.83 12.81 -7.35
CA ALA A 50 9.22 13.53 -8.55
C ALA A 50 9.35 12.57 -9.72
N ASP A 51 8.83 12.99 -10.89
CA ASP A 51 9.12 12.30 -12.14
C ASP A 51 10.57 12.54 -12.53
N ALA A 52 11.23 11.55 -13.11
CA ALA A 52 12.59 11.66 -13.56
C ALA A 52 12.79 10.89 -14.88
N VAL A 53 13.79 11.32 -15.64
CA VAL A 53 14.16 10.73 -16.93
C VAL A 53 15.58 10.20 -16.86
N VAL A 54 15.80 8.98 -17.33
CA VAL A 54 17.14 8.38 -17.41
C VAL A 54 17.99 9.12 -18.44
N ARG A 55 19.14 9.66 -18.01
CA ARG A 55 20.14 10.32 -18.85
C ARG A 55 21.29 9.41 -19.22
N GLU A 56 21.78 8.66 -18.23
CA GLU A 56 22.90 7.75 -18.40
C GLU A 56 22.67 6.46 -17.63
N VAL A 57 23.16 5.36 -18.16
CA VAL A 57 23.11 4.04 -17.53
C VAL A 57 24.52 3.58 -17.21
N GLY A 58 24.84 3.51 -15.92
CA GLY A 58 26.10 3.00 -15.39
C GLY A 58 26.00 1.56 -14.87
N ARG A 59 27.10 1.05 -14.35
CA ARG A 59 27.16 -0.29 -13.76
C ARG A 59 26.60 -0.30 -12.34
N GLY A 60 25.32 -0.60 -12.22
CA GLY A 60 24.62 -0.63 -10.93
C GLY A 60 24.10 0.73 -10.46
N GLU A 61 24.03 1.69 -11.37
CA GLU A 61 23.59 3.07 -11.11
C GLU A 61 22.94 3.67 -12.36
N LEU A 62 22.19 4.74 -12.17
CA LEU A 62 21.63 5.57 -13.25
C LEU A 62 21.85 7.05 -12.91
N THR A 63 22.23 7.85 -13.90
CA THR A 63 22.05 9.31 -13.82
C THR A 63 20.68 9.65 -14.38
N VAL A 64 19.86 10.34 -13.61
CA VAL A 64 18.52 10.78 -14.01
C VAL A 64 18.41 12.29 -13.94
N ASP A 65 17.54 12.86 -14.75
CA ASP A 65 17.15 14.26 -14.66
C ASP A 65 15.81 14.35 -13.94
N VAL A 66 15.82 14.96 -12.77
CA VAL A 66 14.68 15.01 -11.85
C VAL A 66 13.87 16.27 -12.11
N GLY A 67 12.57 16.12 -12.22
CA GLY A 67 11.61 17.20 -12.32
C GLY A 67 11.23 17.83 -10.98
N PRO A 68 10.25 18.75 -10.99
CA PRO A 68 9.72 19.33 -9.77
C PRO A 68 9.13 18.26 -8.84
N ALA A 69 9.41 18.39 -7.55
CA ALA A 69 8.79 17.55 -6.54
C ALA A 69 7.32 17.96 -6.33
N ALA A 70 6.48 16.96 -6.09
CA ALA A 70 5.09 17.12 -5.67
C ALA A 70 4.87 16.38 -4.36
N HIS A 71 4.11 16.98 -3.44
CA HIS A 71 3.63 16.34 -2.23
C HIS A 71 2.20 15.85 -2.42
N LEU A 72 1.96 14.58 -2.14
CA LEU A 72 0.61 14.03 -2.11
C LEU A 72 0.18 13.93 -0.65
N GLU A 73 -0.94 14.57 -0.31
CA GLU A 73 -1.49 14.50 1.05
C GLU A 73 -1.93 13.05 1.40
N PRO A 74 -1.80 12.65 2.67
CA PRO A 74 -2.33 11.37 3.12
C PRO A 74 -3.87 11.37 3.04
N PRO A 75 -4.52 10.21 2.93
CA PRO A 75 -5.97 10.14 2.91
C PRO A 75 -6.56 10.67 4.24
N SER A 76 -7.72 11.36 4.16
CA SER A 76 -8.44 11.92 5.31
C SER A 76 -8.82 10.84 6.33
N LEU A 77 -9.23 9.66 5.85
CA LEU A 77 -9.45 8.47 6.67
C LEU A 77 -8.22 7.57 6.59
N ARG A 78 -7.51 7.43 7.69
CA ARG A 78 -6.36 6.52 7.81
C ARG A 78 -6.80 5.17 8.34
N VAL A 79 -6.25 4.09 7.79
CA VAL A 79 -6.55 2.73 8.24
C VAL A 79 -5.32 2.08 8.85
N THR A 80 -5.44 1.72 10.14
CA THR A 80 -4.46 0.91 10.86
C THR A 80 -4.94 -0.54 10.91
N ILE A 81 -4.13 -1.48 10.39
CA ILE A 81 -4.36 -2.91 10.60
C ILE A 81 -3.61 -3.37 11.83
N VAL A 82 -4.35 -3.92 12.81
CA VAL A 82 -3.79 -4.71 13.90
C VAL A 82 -3.77 -6.16 13.43
N GLN A 83 -2.59 -6.62 13.01
CA GLN A 83 -2.40 -7.94 12.42
C GLN A 83 -1.83 -8.91 13.47
N ALA A 84 -2.62 -9.89 13.90
CA ALA A 84 -2.10 -10.97 14.72
C ALA A 84 -0.97 -11.70 14.00
N LEU A 85 0.10 -12.07 14.74
CA LEU A 85 1.27 -12.75 14.16
C LEU A 85 0.86 -14.10 13.55
N PRO A 86 0.86 -14.25 12.21
CA PRO A 86 0.44 -15.50 11.58
C PRO A 86 1.54 -16.54 11.64
N LYS A 87 1.20 -17.79 11.37
CA LYS A 87 2.16 -18.89 11.36
C LYS A 87 3.06 -18.87 10.11
N GLY A 88 4.36 -19.07 10.29
CA GLY A 88 5.35 -19.18 9.20
C GLY A 88 5.55 -17.85 8.46
N ASP A 89 5.76 -17.92 7.14
CA ASP A 89 6.07 -16.77 6.29
C ASP A 89 4.84 -15.95 5.85
N ARG A 90 3.67 -16.26 6.42
CA ARG A 90 2.42 -15.55 6.09
C ARG A 90 2.35 -14.13 6.63
N GLY A 91 3.28 -13.76 7.54
CA GLY A 91 3.36 -12.41 8.07
C GLY A 91 3.76 -11.40 7.02
N GLU A 92 4.82 -11.67 6.26
CA GLU A 92 5.25 -10.82 5.16
C GLU A 92 4.19 -10.74 4.06
N LEU A 93 3.54 -11.86 3.73
CA LEU A 93 2.43 -11.89 2.77
C LEU A 93 1.25 -11.02 3.24
N ALA A 94 0.93 -11.03 4.54
CA ALA A 94 -0.13 -10.17 5.07
C ALA A 94 0.21 -8.69 4.95
N VAL A 95 1.47 -8.32 5.22
CA VAL A 95 1.98 -6.96 5.06
C VAL A 95 1.98 -6.53 3.60
N ASP A 96 2.45 -7.39 2.71
CA ASP A 96 2.52 -7.16 1.27
C ASP A 96 1.12 -6.85 0.71
N LEU A 97 0.17 -7.77 0.89
CA LEU A 97 -1.21 -7.61 0.43
C LEU A 97 -1.93 -6.41 1.08
N ALA A 98 -1.71 -6.16 2.37
CA ALA A 98 -2.31 -5.01 3.05
C ALA A 98 -1.74 -3.69 2.51
N THR A 99 -0.43 -3.66 2.20
CA THR A 99 0.22 -2.49 1.62
C THR A 99 -0.33 -2.21 0.23
N GLU A 100 -0.43 -3.22 -0.65
CA GLU A 100 -1.04 -3.09 -1.97
C GLU A 100 -2.49 -2.58 -1.90
N ALA A 101 -3.27 -3.08 -0.92
CA ALA A 101 -4.65 -2.68 -0.70
C ALA A 101 -4.82 -1.30 -0.03
N GLY A 102 -3.72 -0.63 0.36
CA GLY A 102 -3.75 0.76 0.79
C GLY A 102 -3.77 0.99 2.30
N VAL A 103 -3.25 0.08 3.13
CA VAL A 103 -3.07 0.31 4.58
C VAL A 103 -2.14 1.49 4.84
N ASP A 104 -2.37 2.25 5.92
CA ASP A 104 -1.49 3.36 6.30
C ASP A 104 -0.56 2.98 7.45
N GLU A 105 -0.99 2.06 8.30
CA GLU A 105 -0.22 1.60 9.45
C GLU A 105 -0.51 0.13 9.75
N ILE A 106 0.53 -0.60 10.18
CA ILE A 106 0.43 -2.01 10.56
C ILE A 106 0.99 -2.17 11.97
N VAL A 107 0.19 -2.76 12.86
CA VAL A 107 0.57 -3.07 14.23
C VAL A 107 0.64 -4.60 14.38
N PRO A 108 1.83 -5.18 14.53
CA PRO A 108 1.95 -6.60 14.86
C PRO A 108 1.31 -6.88 16.22
N TRP A 109 0.35 -7.81 16.28
CA TRP A 109 -0.34 -8.13 17.53
C TRP A 109 0.04 -9.52 18.04
N THR A 110 0.46 -9.57 19.31
CA THR A 110 0.77 -10.82 20.01
C THR A 110 -0.49 -11.38 20.69
N ALA A 111 -1.46 -11.86 19.88
CA ALA A 111 -2.69 -12.45 20.37
C ALA A 111 -2.44 -13.73 21.17
N SER A 112 -3.35 -14.08 22.08
CA SER A 112 -3.23 -15.23 22.98
C SER A 112 -3.06 -16.55 22.22
N ARG A 113 -3.79 -16.71 21.10
CA ARG A 113 -3.76 -17.93 20.27
C ARG A 113 -2.77 -17.88 19.11
N CYS A 114 -1.87 -16.86 19.04
CA CYS A 114 -0.78 -16.87 18.09
C CYS A 114 0.18 -18.04 18.37
N VAL A 115 0.47 -18.85 17.35
CA VAL A 115 1.52 -19.86 17.39
C VAL A 115 2.90 -19.20 17.30
N THR A 116 3.03 -18.21 16.43
CA THR A 116 4.24 -17.40 16.27
C THR A 116 4.40 -16.46 17.46
N ARG A 117 5.61 -16.43 18.03
CA ARG A 117 5.99 -15.51 19.10
C ARG A 117 7.27 -14.78 18.72
N TRP A 118 7.23 -13.45 18.81
CA TRP A 118 8.42 -12.61 18.71
C TRP A 118 8.89 -12.27 20.13
N THR A 119 10.05 -12.80 20.51
CA THR A 119 10.66 -12.57 21.83
C THR A 119 12.16 -12.36 21.66
N GLY A 120 12.78 -11.46 22.46
CA GLY A 120 14.19 -11.11 22.33
C GLY A 120 14.54 -10.67 20.91
N ASP A 121 15.66 -11.11 20.36
CA ASP A 121 16.17 -10.73 19.03
C ASP A 121 15.18 -11.04 17.87
N ARG A 122 14.20 -11.92 18.09
CA ARG A 122 13.17 -12.21 17.09
C ARG A 122 12.22 -11.05 16.84
N VAL A 123 12.10 -10.11 17.78
CA VAL A 123 11.30 -8.88 17.60
C VAL A 123 11.91 -8.05 16.48
N ASP A 124 13.20 -7.72 16.59
CA ASP A 124 13.91 -6.88 15.63
C ASP A 124 13.93 -7.53 14.24
N HIS A 125 14.22 -8.84 14.19
CA HIS A 125 14.20 -9.58 12.92
C HIS A 125 12.80 -9.60 12.27
N GLY A 126 11.75 -9.83 13.07
CA GLY A 126 10.37 -9.83 12.57
C GLY A 126 9.96 -8.46 12.04
N LEU A 127 10.27 -7.39 12.78
CA LEU A 127 10.01 -6.02 12.36
C LEU A 127 10.77 -5.64 11.10
N ALA A 128 12.06 -5.99 11.02
CA ALA A 128 12.87 -5.72 9.83
C ALA A 128 12.29 -6.39 8.58
N ARG A 129 11.83 -7.65 8.69
CA ARG A 129 11.18 -8.37 7.58
C ARG A 129 9.86 -7.70 7.19
N TRP A 130 9.00 -7.34 8.13
CA TRP A 130 7.72 -6.68 7.84
C TRP A 130 7.92 -5.28 7.25
N ARG A 131 8.88 -4.49 7.78
CA ARG A 131 9.24 -3.18 7.22
C ARG A 131 9.78 -3.29 5.80
N SER A 132 10.60 -4.32 5.53
CA SER A 132 11.09 -4.60 4.17
C SER A 132 9.96 -4.98 3.22
N ALA A 133 9.04 -5.87 3.64
CA ALA A 133 7.87 -6.24 2.84
C ALA A 133 6.99 -5.03 2.52
N ALA A 134 6.70 -4.18 3.53
CA ALA A 134 5.93 -2.95 3.33
C ALA A 134 6.60 -2.00 2.33
N ARG A 135 7.93 -1.85 2.40
CA ARG A 135 8.70 -1.00 1.48
C ARG A 135 8.63 -1.53 0.04
N GLU A 136 8.87 -2.82 -0.16
CA GLU A 136 8.84 -3.42 -1.50
C GLU A 136 7.43 -3.42 -2.10
N ALA A 137 6.39 -3.73 -1.30
CA ALA A 137 5.01 -3.67 -1.74
C ALA A 137 4.57 -2.24 -2.11
N ALA A 138 5.01 -1.22 -1.36
CA ALA A 138 4.74 0.18 -1.69
C ALA A 138 5.33 0.57 -3.04
N LYS A 139 6.56 0.12 -3.36
CA LYS A 139 7.20 0.32 -4.67
C LYS A 139 6.39 -0.33 -5.79
N GLN A 140 6.02 -1.60 -5.62
CA GLN A 140 5.27 -2.36 -6.64
C GLN A 140 3.89 -1.76 -6.88
N SER A 141 3.20 -1.35 -5.83
CA SER A 141 1.88 -0.72 -5.91
C SER A 141 1.92 0.79 -6.21
N ARG A 142 3.11 1.35 -6.45
CA ARG A 142 3.34 2.78 -6.77
C ARG A 142 2.74 3.71 -5.73
N ARG A 143 2.90 3.35 -4.45
CA ARG A 143 2.40 4.16 -3.35
C ARG A 143 3.42 5.23 -2.97
N PRO A 144 2.99 6.50 -2.85
CA PRO A 144 3.86 7.59 -2.36
C PRO A 144 4.16 7.46 -0.87
N TYR A 145 3.35 6.67 -0.14
CA TYR A 145 3.51 6.40 1.29
C TYR A 145 3.86 4.93 1.53
N VAL A 146 4.95 4.68 2.23
CA VAL A 146 5.26 3.37 2.81
C VAL A 146 4.51 3.26 4.14
N PRO A 147 3.66 2.26 4.36
CA PRO A 147 2.95 2.12 5.62
C PRO A 147 3.92 1.91 6.78
N GLN A 148 3.62 2.56 7.91
CA GLN A 148 4.42 2.40 9.11
C GLN A 148 4.15 1.04 9.75
N VAL A 149 5.21 0.24 9.98
CA VAL A 149 5.13 -0.97 10.80
C VAL A 149 5.61 -0.63 12.21
N ARG A 150 4.67 -0.62 13.15
CA ARG A 150 4.91 -0.30 14.57
C ARG A 150 5.56 -1.45 15.32
N GLU A 151 5.96 -1.18 16.55
CA GLU A 151 6.38 -2.19 17.50
C GLU A 151 5.23 -3.16 17.84
N PRO A 152 5.53 -4.44 18.16
CA PRO A 152 4.51 -5.40 18.51
C PRO A 152 3.69 -4.97 19.73
N ALA A 153 2.39 -5.13 19.64
CA ALA A 153 1.46 -4.75 20.70
C ALA A 153 0.84 -5.97 21.37
N ALA A 154 0.71 -5.93 22.70
CA ALA A 154 -0.15 -6.83 23.47
C ALA A 154 -1.62 -6.38 23.39
N THR A 155 -2.54 -7.22 23.80
CA THR A 155 -3.99 -6.97 23.73
C THR A 155 -4.43 -5.67 24.41
N ASP A 156 -3.83 -5.31 25.57
CA ASP A 156 -4.13 -4.05 26.27
C ASP A 156 -3.74 -2.81 25.44
N ALA A 157 -2.59 -2.85 24.78
CA ALA A 157 -2.12 -1.77 23.91
C ALA A 157 -3.01 -1.65 22.66
N VAL A 158 -3.46 -2.78 22.09
CA VAL A 158 -4.43 -2.77 20.98
C VAL A 158 -5.77 -2.18 21.44
N ALA A 159 -6.26 -2.54 22.63
CA ALA A 159 -7.48 -1.94 23.19
C ALA A 159 -7.36 -0.43 23.41
N ALA A 160 -6.15 0.06 23.74
CA ALA A 160 -5.89 1.50 23.80
C ALA A 160 -5.96 2.19 22.44
N LEU A 161 -5.41 1.58 21.37
CA LEU A 161 -5.55 2.06 20.01
C LEU A 161 -7.01 2.11 19.56
N VAL A 162 -7.77 1.06 19.86
CA VAL A 162 -9.22 0.99 19.58
C VAL A 162 -9.97 2.15 20.22
N ARG A 163 -9.69 2.47 21.49
CA ARG A 163 -10.35 3.60 22.19
C ARG A 163 -10.05 4.97 21.57
N GLY A 164 -8.88 5.14 20.97
CA GLY A 164 -8.45 6.40 20.36
C GLY A 164 -8.92 6.59 18.92
N ALA A 165 -9.45 5.54 18.29
CA ALA A 165 -9.85 5.56 16.89
C ALA A 165 -11.25 6.17 16.69
N ALA A 166 -11.48 6.79 15.52
CA ALA A 166 -12.81 7.25 15.10
C ALA A 166 -13.78 6.07 14.88
N ALA A 167 -13.23 4.91 14.42
CA ALA A 167 -13.95 3.65 14.34
C ALA A 167 -12.99 2.47 14.52
N ALA A 168 -13.50 1.36 15.05
CA ALA A 168 -12.72 0.13 15.16
C ALA A 168 -13.58 -1.10 14.82
N LEU A 169 -13.04 -1.95 13.94
CA LEU A 169 -13.68 -3.15 13.45
C LEU A 169 -12.84 -4.38 13.79
N ILE A 170 -13.49 -5.46 14.21
CA ILE A 170 -12.84 -6.74 14.45
C ILE A 170 -13.38 -7.72 13.41
N LEU A 171 -12.51 -8.25 12.55
CA LEU A 171 -12.90 -9.32 11.63
C LEU A 171 -13.12 -10.62 12.41
N HIS A 172 -14.36 -11.11 12.40
CA HIS A 172 -14.73 -12.30 13.17
C HIS A 172 -15.77 -13.13 12.42
N GLU A 173 -15.49 -14.41 12.20
CA GLU A 173 -16.35 -15.30 11.40
C GLU A 173 -17.74 -15.51 12.00
N ALA A 174 -17.86 -15.50 13.33
CA ALA A 174 -19.14 -15.66 14.03
C ALA A 174 -19.89 -14.34 14.23
N ALA A 175 -19.40 -13.21 13.69
CA ALA A 175 -20.11 -11.95 13.81
C ALA A 175 -21.42 -11.97 13.03
N ARG A 176 -22.47 -11.40 13.63
CA ARG A 176 -23.80 -11.29 13.00
C ARG A 176 -23.91 -10.06 12.07
N VAL A 177 -23.12 -9.03 12.34
CA VAL A 177 -23.09 -7.78 11.60
C VAL A 177 -22.15 -7.93 10.41
N SER A 178 -22.63 -7.58 9.20
CA SER A 178 -21.77 -7.49 8.02
C SER A 178 -20.86 -6.26 8.10
N LEU A 179 -19.74 -6.28 7.38
CA LEU A 179 -18.85 -5.11 7.23
C LEU A 179 -19.61 -3.86 6.69
N THR A 180 -20.67 -4.06 5.95
CA THR A 180 -21.54 -2.99 5.42
C THR A 180 -22.52 -2.41 6.45
N GLY A 181 -22.62 -3.00 7.65
CA GLY A 181 -23.57 -2.58 8.69
C GLY A 181 -23.15 -1.36 9.52
N PRO A 182 -21.89 -1.24 9.93
CA PRO A 182 -21.41 -0.08 10.69
C PRO A 182 -21.46 1.20 9.87
N THR A 183 -21.73 2.33 10.53
CA THR A 183 -21.45 3.65 9.96
C THR A 183 -19.95 3.88 10.03
N LEU A 184 -19.32 4.05 8.88
CA LEU A 184 -17.89 4.32 8.77
C LEU A 184 -17.63 5.84 8.76
N PRO A 185 -16.55 6.32 9.38
CA PRO A 185 -16.19 7.73 9.35
C PRO A 185 -15.58 8.11 7.99
N ASP A 186 -15.73 9.38 7.61
CA ASP A 186 -15.11 9.94 6.41
C ASP A 186 -13.68 10.42 6.65
N SER A 187 -13.26 10.57 7.91
CA SER A 187 -11.93 11.06 8.30
C SER A 187 -11.50 10.52 9.67
N GLY A 188 -10.23 10.70 10.00
CA GLY A 188 -9.64 10.21 11.24
C GLY A 188 -9.05 8.82 11.10
N ASP A 189 -8.91 8.09 12.21
CA ASP A 189 -8.28 6.78 12.24
C ASP A 189 -9.33 5.67 12.35
N LEU A 190 -9.27 4.67 11.47
CA LEU A 190 -10.03 3.44 11.54
C LEU A 190 -9.08 2.29 11.88
N VAL A 191 -9.38 1.57 12.98
CA VAL A 191 -8.61 0.39 13.39
C VAL A 191 -9.33 -0.88 12.92
N LEU A 192 -8.60 -1.73 12.19
CA LEU A 192 -9.07 -3.03 11.71
C LEU A 192 -8.29 -4.15 12.40
N VAL A 193 -8.94 -4.94 13.24
CA VAL A 193 -8.31 -6.05 13.97
C VAL A 193 -8.48 -7.36 13.22
N VAL A 194 -7.37 -8.01 12.90
CA VAL A 194 -7.29 -9.31 12.22
C VAL A 194 -6.69 -10.34 13.17
N GLY A 195 -7.49 -11.35 13.53
CA GLY A 195 -7.09 -12.43 14.44
C GLY A 195 -6.12 -13.45 13.83
N PRO A 196 -5.49 -14.28 14.67
CA PRO A 196 -4.66 -15.39 14.22
C PRO A 196 -5.52 -16.56 13.71
N GLU A 197 -4.88 -17.58 13.13
CA GLU A 197 -5.55 -18.80 12.66
C GLU A 197 -6.30 -19.56 13.76
N GLY A 198 -5.88 -19.40 15.02
CA GLY A 198 -6.57 -19.96 16.20
C GLY A 198 -7.78 -19.16 16.66
N GLY A 199 -8.11 -18.05 15.95
CA GLY A 199 -9.18 -17.12 16.30
C GLY A 199 -8.83 -16.19 17.48
N ILE A 200 -9.69 -15.22 17.73
CA ILE A 200 -9.62 -14.29 18.87
C ILE A 200 -10.30 -14.96 20.05
N THR A 201 -9.73 -14.84 21.26
CA THR A 201 -10.36 -15.38 22.47
C THR A 201 -11.57 -14.53 22.88
N ASP A 202 -12.51 -15.13 23.66
CA ASP A 202 -13.67 -14.41 24.17
C ASP A 202 -13.26 -13.21 25.05
N ASP A 203 -12.20 -13.35 25.84
CA ASP A 203 -11.66 -12.29 26.68
C ASP A 203 -11.09 -11.13 25.84
N GLU A 204 -10.29 -11.43 24.80
CA GLU A 204 -9.78 -10.42 23.86
C GLU A 204 -10.92 -9.71 23.13
N LEU A 205 -11.90 -10.48 22.65
CA LEU A 205 -13.07 -9.95 21.97
C LEU A 205 -13.91 -9.05 22.91
N ALA A 206 -14.11 -9.46 24.16
CA ALA A 206 -14.81 -8.67 25.19
C ALA A 206 -14.05 -7.36 25.48
N GLN A 207 -12.72 -7.44 25.60
CA GLN A 207 -11.86 -6.28 25.86
C GLN A 207 -11.91 -5.26 24.71
N PHE A 208 -11.83 -5.71 23.45
CA PHE A 208 -11.94 -4.83 22.30
C PHE A 208 -13.32 -4.20 22.15
N ARG A 209 -14.40 -4.97 22.43
CA ARG A 209 -15.76 -4.43 22.46
C ARG A 209 -15.95 -3.39 23.56
N ALA A 210 -15.42 -3.63 24.75
CA ALA A 210 -15.43 -2.65 25.83
C ALA A 210 -14.64 -1.38 25.49
N ALA A 211 -13.65 -1.49 24.61
CA ALA A 211 -12.90 -0.36 24.07
C ALA A 211 -13.63 0.39 22.93
N GLY A 212 -14.77 -0.13 22.42
CA GLY A 212 -15.58 0.48 21.39
C GLY A 212 -15.50 -0.19 20.01
N ALA A 213 -14.78 -1.30 19.86
CA ALA A 213 -14.72 -2.01 18.61
C ALA A 213 -15.99 -2.81 18.31
N GLN A 214 -16.38 -2.86 17.05
CA GLN A 214 -17.49 -3.66 16.56
C GLN A 214 -17.00 -4.89 15.82
N ALA A 215 -17.47 -6.09 16.22
CA ALA A 215 -17.19 -7.31 15.49
C ALA A 215 -18.04 -7.37 14.21
N VAL A 216 -17.38 -7.59 13.07
CA VAL A 216 -18.01 -7.64 11.76
C VAL A 216 -17.59 -8.89 11.00
N ARG A 217 -18.48 -9.39 10.16
CA ARG A 217 -18.21 -10.47 9.22
C ARG A 217 -17.97 -9.90 7.83
N LEU A 218 -16.89 -10.31 7.20
CA LEU A 218 -16.48 -9.82 5.88
C LEU A 218 -17.30 -10.48 4.75
N GLY A 219 -17.54 -11.78 4.86
CA GLY A 219 -18.29 -12.58 3.88
C GLY A 219 -18.75 -13.90 4.48
N PRO A 220 -19.35 -14.79 3.68
CA PRO A 220 -19.74 -16.14 4.12
C PRO A 220 -18.54 -17.08 4.28
N GLU A 221 -17.44 -16.84 3.54
CA GLU A 221 -16.25 -17.66 3.57
C GLU A 221 -15.32 -17.27 4.73
N VAL A 222 -14.62 -18.26 5.29
CA VAL A 222 -13.53 -18.04 6.26
C VAL A 222 -12.25 -17.72 5.50
N LEU A 223 -11.77 -16.48 5.62
CA LEU A 223 -10.51 -16.05 5.01
C LEU A 223 -9.33 -16.38 5.93
N ARG A 224 -8.17 -16.59 5.32
CA ARG A 224 -6.93 -16.73 6.07
C ARG A 224 -6.53 -15.41 6.73
N ALA A 225 -5.85 -15.45 7.87
CA ALA A 225 -5.35 -14.27 8.56
C ALA A 225 -4.50 -13.36 7.66
N SER A 226 -3.76 -13.94 6.69
CA SER A 226 -2.93 -13.18 5.74
C SER A 226 -3.72 -12.45 4.66
N THR A 227 -4.95 -12.87 4.34
CA THR A 227 -5.76 -12.29 3.26
C THR A 227 -6.92 -11.43 3.78
N ALA A 228 -7.41 -11.72 4.98
CA ALA A 228 -8.59 -11.07 5.54
C ALA A 228 -8.42 -9.54 5.62
N GLY A 229 -7.24 -9.06 6.02
CA GLY A 229 -6.93 -7.63 6.09
C GLY A 229 -7.01 -6.93 4.73
N ALA A 230 -6.40 -7.51 3.70
CA ALA A 230 -6.40 -6.93 2.36
C ALA A 230 -7.80 -6.90 1.74
N VAL A 231 -8.59 -7.98 1.88
CA VAL A 231 -9.97 -8.03 1.39
C VAL A 231 -10.85 -6.99 2.11
N ALA A 232 -10.67 -6.84 3.42
CA ALA A 232 -11.37 -5.81 4.19
C ALA A 232 -10.97 -4.39 3.77
N LEU A 233 -9.66 -4.14 3.53
CA LEU A 233 -9.18 -2.85 3.01
C LEU A 233 -9.80 -2.51 1.65
N GLY A 234 -9.88 -3.49 0.75
CA GLY A 234 -10.55 -3.31 -0.53
C GLY A 234 -12.02 -2.91 -0.39
N ALA A 235 -12.75 -3.60 0.48
CA ALA A 235 -14.14 -3.26 0.78
C ALA A 235 -14.26 -1.87 1.43
N LEU A 236 -13.41 -1.54 2.41
CA LEU A 236 -13.37 -0.23 3.05
C LEU A 236 -13.02 0.88 2.05
N GLY A 237 -12.09 0.63 1.12
CA GLY A 237 -11.73 1.59 0.07
C GLY A 237 -12.91 2.04 -0.77
N VAL A 238 -13.83 1.12 -1.08
CA VAL A 238 -15.07 1.40 -1.82
C VAL A 238 -16.14 2.03 -0.92
N LEU A 239 -16.33 1.51 0.31
CA LEU A 239 -17.38 1.94 1.23
C LEU A 239 -17.14 3.34 1.81
N THR A 240 -15.88 3.77 1.94
CA THR A 240 -15.49 5.06 2.52
C THR A 240 -15.07 6.10 1.47
N GLY A 241 -15.09 5.78 0.20
CA GLY A 241 -14.60 6.69 -0.85
C GLY A 241 -13.06 6.85 -0.90
N ARG A 242 -12.28 6.21 0.00
CA ARG A 242 -10.80 6.31 0.02
C ARG A 242 -10.14 6.09 -1.33
N TRP A 243 -10.71 5.22 -2.16
CA TRP A 243 -10.19 4.95 -3.50
C TRP A 243 -10.63 5.99 -4.53
N ALA A 244 -11.73 6.71 -4.27
CA ALA A 244 -12.19 7.80 -5.13
C ALA A 244 -11.38 9.10 -4.91
N GLU A 245 -10.97 9.38 -3.67
CA GLU A 245 -10.21 10.59 -3.33
C GLU A 245 -8.82 10.65 -4.00
N ARG A 246 -8.24 9.50 -4.34
CA ARG A 246 -6.92 9.43 -5.01
C ARG A 246 -6.96 9.78 -6.50
N GLN A 247 -8.08 10.24 -7.04
CA GLN A 247 -8.19 10.72 -8.42
C GLN A 247 -7.66 12.15 -8.62
N GLY A 248 -7.13 12.80 -7.60
CA GLY A 248 -6.36 14.01 -7.75
C GLY A 248 -5.15 13.74 -8.65
N GLY A 249 -5.22 14.23 -9.88
CA GLY A 249 -4.20 14.02 -10.89
C GLY A 249 -2.82 14.46 -10.37
N VAL A 250 -1.80 13.69 -10.69
CA VAL A 250 -0.42 14.18 -10.66
C VAL A 250 -0.42 15.55 -11.36
N PRO A 251 0.19 16.60 -10.77
CA PRO A 251 0.29 17.88 -11.42
C PRO A 251 0.76 17.68 -12.87
N GLU A 252 0.04 18.23 -13.84
CA GLU A 252 0.55 18.32 -15.19
C GLU A 252 1.91 19.03 -15.11
N TRP A 253 2.90 18.48 -15.79
CA TRP A 253 4.23 19.06 -15.87
C TRP A 253 4.11 20.54 -16.25
N PRO A 254 4.51 21.52 -15.40
CA PRO A 254 4.34 22.94 -15.67
C PRO A 254 5.31 23.38 -16.78
N GLY A 255 4.75 23.58 -17.97
CA GLY A 255 5.47 23.94 -19.18
C GLY A 255 5.74 22.71 -20.01
N GLY A 256 4.93 22.51 -21.03
CA GLY A 256 4.93 21.40 -21.97
C GLY A 256 6.23 20.61 -21.92
N GLY A 257 6.12 19.31 -21.64
CA GLY A 257 7.30 18.47 -21.40
C GLY A 257 8.41 18.79 -22.40
N PRO A 258 9.68 18.53 -22.07
CA PRO A 258 10.76 18.77 -23.00
C PRO A 258 10.35 18.21 -24.36
N ASP A 259 10.61 18.94 -25.46
CA ASP A 259 10.26 18.54 -26.83
C ASP A 259 10.68 17.07 -27.07
N TRP A 260 9.74 16.18 -26.86
CA TRP A 260 9.93 14.76 -27.08
C TRP A 260 9.86 14.54 -28.58
N PRO A 261 10.83 13.85 -29.17
CA PRO A 261 10.65 13.41 -30.54
C PRO A 261 9.42 12.51 -30.57
N ASP A 262 8.42 12.88 -31.36
CA ASP A 262 7.20 12.13 -31.60
C ASP A 262 7.52 10.65 -31.89
N GLY A 263 7.62 9.84 -30.85
CA GLY A 263 7.64 8.39 -30.95
C GLY A 263 6.22 7.92 -31.19
N GLY A 264 5.79 7.98 -32.45
CA GLY A 264 4.48 7.58 -32.89
C GLY A 264 4.14 6.16 -32.42
N LEU A 265 3.33 6.04 -31.37
CA LEU A 265 2.49 4.88 -31.15
C LEU A 265 1.34 4.99 -32.15
N GLY A 266 1.53 4.36 -33.34
CA GLY A 266 0.47 4.23 -34.32
C GLY A 266 -0.79 3.69 -33.71
N SER A 267 -1.84 4.48 -33.75
CA SER A 267 -3.20 4.01 -33.49
C SER A 267 -3.49 2.82 -34.39
N PRO A 268 -4.03 1.69 -33.90
CA PRO A 268 -4.49 0.63 -34.77
C PRO A 268 -5.64 1.19 -35.61
N GLY A 269 -5.41 1.29 -36.91
CA GLY A 269 -6.36 1.80 -37.89
C GLY A 269 -7.69 1.03 -37.79
N GLY A 270 -8.74 1.76 -37.46
CA GLY A 270 -10.10 1.31 -37.63
C GLY A 270 -10.43 1.22 -39.11
N GLY A 271 -10.28 0.04 -39.70
CA GLY A 271 -10.82 -0.28 -41.01
C GLY A 271 -12.34 -0.30 -40.94
N GLN A 272 -13.00 0.77 -41.36
CA GLN A 272 -14.41 0.73 -41.76
C GLN A 272 -14.47 0.11 -43.15
N GLU A 273 -14.85 -1.16 -43.22
CA GLU A 273 -15.39 -1.73 -44.46
C GLU A 273 -16.88 -1.37 -44.56
N SER A 274 -17.18 -0.50 -45.50
CA SER A 274 -18.55 -0.28 -45.97
C SER A 274 -19.00 -1.43 -46.87
N PRO A 275 -20.17 -2.03 -46.68
CA PRO A 275 -20.72 -2.96 -47.67
C PRO A 275 -21.30 -2.17 -48.83
N GLY A 276 -20.62 -2.20 -49.98
CA GLY A 276 -21.13 -1.75 -51.26
C GLY A 276 -22.24 -2.70 -51.72
N GLY A 277 -23.40 -2.15 -51.97
CA GLY A 277 -24.47 -2.81 -52.69
C GLY A 277 -24.10 -3.04 -54.17
N GLY A 278 -24.57 -4.14 -54.71
CA GLY A 278 -24.54 -4.47 -56.16
C GLY A 278 -25.62 -5.47 -56.44
N GLN A 279 -26.58 -4.97 -57.16
CA GLN A 279 -27.66 -5.73 -57.80
C GLN A 279 -27.12 -6.73 -58.81
N GLU A 280 -27.58 -7.94 -58.88
CA GLU A 280 -28.27 -8.63 -59.98
C GLU A 280 -28.68 -10.03 -59.55
#